data_8e3bf78689dadc3203edfd618a524be2
#
_entry.id   8e3bf78689dadc3203edfd618a524be2
#
_cell.length_a   1.000
_cell.length_b   1.000
_cell.length_c   1.000
_cell.angle_alpha   90.00
_cell.angle_beta   90.00
_cell.angle_gamma   90.00
#
_symmetry.space_group_name_H-M   'P 1'
#
loop_
_entity.id
_entity.type
_entity.pdbx_description
1 polymer ?
#
loop_
_entity_poly.entity_id
_entity_poly.type
_entity_poly.pdbx_seq_one_letter_code
_entity_poly.pdbx_strand_id
1 'polypeptide(L)'
;PNINSPQMQCLLSQFSGRGVSVALIDNDFKDCGRLCCIAPNDTYTGRLAAELMNLVLQGKKGTILIAEGDERSLSHKLNSEGFRTYFQEKNLDISVISVPNLNNTEANRVQMLKYLRENTDVIGTYSTRARNTIPMCEALIQFERFNDIFAVGSDLFPESAQMLYDGVLKAIVYKNPYQKGYLGFKTLFEYLIKGEKPKNEAISVQISIILQNNIQFFKEFI
;
A
#
# COMPACT_ATOMS: atom_id res chain seq x y z
N PRO A 1 -1.74 9.67 11.66
CA PRO A 1 -2.03 10.68 10.63
C PRO A 1 -1.51 10.21 9.27
N ASN A 2 -2.28 10.50 8.19
CA ASN A 2 -1.93 10.05 6.84
C ASN A 2 -1.10 11.07 6.04
N ILE A 3 -0.92 12.26 6.59
CA ILE A 3 -0.27 13.38 5.90
C ILE A 3 0.92 13.84 6.72
N ASN A 4 2.10 13.79 6.10
CA ASN A 4 3.32 14.30 6.69
C ASN A 4 3.37 15.82 6.49
N SER A 5 2.94 16.58 7.51
CA SER A 5 2.97 18.05 7.50
C SER A 5 3.69 18.60 8.73
N PRO A 6 4.30 19.79 8.63
CA PRO A 6 4.94 20.47 9.77
C PRO A 6 3.97 20.70 10.95
N GLN A 7 2.69 20.99 10.65
CA GLN A 7 1.65 21.18 11.66
C GLN A 7 1.39 19.90 12.46
N MET A 8 1.33 18.75 11.77
CA MET A 8 1.14 17.45 12.43
C MET A 8 2.36 17.09 13.28
N GLN A 9 3.57 17.32 12.79
CA GLN A 9 4.78 17.10 13.56
C GLN A 9 4.82 17.96 14.82
N CYS A 10 4.48 19.25 14.70
CA CYS A 10 4.39 20.16 15.84
C CYS A 10 3.37 19.66 16.88
N LEU A 11 2.18 19.23 16.44
CA LEU A 11 1.13 18.71 17.33
C LEU A 11 1.61 17.46 18.08
N LEU A 12 2.24 16.52 17.39
CA LEU A 12 2.79 15.31 18.03
C LEU A 12 3.87 15.64 19.05
N SER A 13 4.75 16.60 18.75
CA SER A 13 5.77 17.09 19.69
C SER A 13 5.15 17.74 20.94
N GLN A 14 4.03 18.47 20.80
CA GLN A 14 3.30 19.04 21.92
C GLN A 14 2.70 17.94 22.82
N PHE A 15 2.15 16.86 22.27
CA PHE A 15 1.68 15.71 23.06
C PHE A 15 2.81 15.10 23.88
N SER A 16 3.95 14.84 23.24
CA SER A 16 5.13 14.28 23.91
C SER A 16 5.64 15.22 25.00
N GLY A 17 5.73 16.53 24.73
CA GLY A 17 6.15 17.53 25.70
C GLY A 17 5.22 17.64 26.93
N ARG A 18 3.97 17.18 26.83
CA ARG A 18 3.00 17.11 27.92
C ARG A 18 2.98 15.75 28.62
N GLY A 19 3.95 14.86 28.32
CA GLY A 19 4.03 13.53 28.92
C GLY A 19 3.06 12.49 28.32
N VAL A 20 2.41 12.81 27.19
CA VAL A 20 1.54 11.86 26.50
C VAL A 20 2.38 10.95 25.62
N SER A 21 2.32 9.66 25.88
CA SER A 21 3.02 8.65 25.08
C SER A 21 2.32 8.41 23.74
N VAL A 22 3.06 8.53 22.64
CA VAL A 22 2.54 8.42 21.29
C VAL A 22 3.17 7.23 20.58
N ALA A 23 2.35 6.31 20.09
CA ALA A 23 2.75 5.28 19.13
C ALA A 23 2.09 5.60 17.77
N LEU A 24 2.85 5.54 16.70
CA LEU A 24 2.37 5.80 15.34
C LEU A 24 2.16 4.48 14.60
N ILE A 25 1.21 4.49 13.68
CA ILE A 25 0.92 3.36 12.77
C ILE A 25 0.93 3.87 11.34
N ASP A 26 1.60 3.15 10.45
CA ASP A 26 1.81 3.38 9.02
C ASP A 26 2.73 4.57 8.71
N ASN A 27 2.34 5.80 9.03
CA ASN A 27 3.14 6.96 8.71
C ASN A 27 4.00 7.40 9.89
N ASP A 28 5.29 7.48 9.68
CA ASP A 28 6.27 7.92 10.67
C ASP A 28 6.50 9.44 10.62
N PHE A 29 6.73 10.00 11.80
CA PHE A 29 7.18 11.37 12.01
C PHE A 29 8.41 11.33 12.90
N LYS A 30 9.58 11.46 12.30
CA LYS A 30 10.83 11.55 13.05
C LYS A 30 10.84 12.83 13.90
N ASP A 31 11.58 12.81 14.99
CA ASP A 31 11.80 13.97 15.87
C ASP A 31 10.53 14.59 16.47
N CYS A 32 9.45 13.82 16.60
CA CYS A 32 8.22 14.26 17.25
C CYS A 32 8.03 13.74 18.68
N GLY A 33 9.04 13.05 19.24
CA GLY A 33 8.99 12.49 20.59
C GLY A 33 8.08 11.25 20.73
N ARG A 34 7.76 10.58 19.63
CA ARG A 34 7.00 9.33 19.64
C ARG A 34 7.77 8.21 20.32
N LEU A 35 7.05 7.29 20.97
CA LEU A 35 7.62 6.08 21.55
C LEU A 35 8.10 5.10 20.47
N CYS A 36 7.26 4.88 19.45
CA CYS A 36 7.57 4.01 18.31
C CYS A 36 6.66 4.32 17.11
N CYS A 37 7.05 3.79 15.95
CA CYS A 37 6.19 3.67 14.77
C CYS A 37 6.12 2.22 14.32
N ILE A 38 4.90 1.70 14.14
CA ILE A 38 4.63 0.35 13.65
C ILE A 38 4.16 0.46 12.20
N ALA A 39 4.98 0.01 11.27
CA ALA A 39 4.68 0.10 9.84
C ALA A 39 5.34 -1.04 9.06
N PRO A 40 4.82 -1.43 7.87
CA PRO A 40 5.59 -2.21 6.94
C PRO A 40 6.76 -1.37 6.40
N ASN A 41 7.75 -2.02 5.80
CA ASN A 41 8.72 -1.29 4.99
C ASN A 41 8.08 -0.95 3.64
N ASP A 42 7.64 0.30 3.47
CA ASP A 42 6.88 0.72 2.29
C ASP A 42 7.67 0.59 0.99
N THR A 43 8.97 0.87 0.99
CA THR A 43 9.82 0.66 -0.18
C THR A 43 9.85 -0.81 -0.59
N TYR A 44 10.04 -1.72 0.37
CA TYR A 44 10.00 -3.16 0.08
C TYR A 44 8.60 -3.65 -0.26
N THR A 45 7.55 -3.00 0.23
CA THR A 45 6.15 -3.30 -0.17
C THR A 45 5.97 -3.08 -1.68
N GLY A 46 6.43 -1.94 -2.19
CA GLY A 46 6.40 -1.66 -3.63
C GLY A 46 7.29 -2.60 -4.43
N ARG A 47 8.50 -2.88 -3.95
CA ARG A 47 9.42 -3.83 -4.60
C ARG A 47 8.83 -5.24 -4.68
N LEU A 48 8.16 -5.71 -3.64
CA LEU A 48 7.51 -7.03 -3.61
C LEU A 48 6.38 -7.12 -4.64
N ALA A 49 5.56 -6.06 -4.78
CA ALA A 49 4.53 -6.01 -5.83
C ALA A 49 5.15 -6.03 -7.23
N ALA A 50 6.23 -5.29 -7.44
CA ALA A 50 6.97 -5.25 -8.71
C ALA A 50 7.62 -6.60 -9.04
N GLU A 51 8.22 -7.25 -8.05
CA GLU A 51 8.82 -8.58 -8.19
C GLU A 51 7.78 -9.64 -8.58
N LEU A 52 6.62 -9.64 -7.90
CA LEU A 52 5.51 -10.51 -8.26
C LEU A 52 5.06 -10.29 -9.71
N MET A 53 4.87 -9.05 -10.12
CA MET A 53 4.51 -8.72 -11.50
C MET A 53 5.57 -9.19 -12.49
N ASN A 54 6.85 -8.96 -12.21
CA ASN A 54 7.94 -9.41 -13.06
C ASN A 54 7.97 -10.93 -13.24
N LEU A 55 7.75 -11.68 -12.15
CA LEU A 55 7.68 -13.15 -12.18
C LEU A 55 6.55 -13.66 -13.08
N VAL A 56 5.40 -12.98 -13.06
CA VAL A 56 4.22 -13.41 -13.85
C VAL A 56 4.30 -12.91 -15.30
N LEU A 57 4.79 -11.71 -15.51
CA LEU A 57 4.87 -11.10 -16.85
C LEU A 57 6.00 -11.67 -17.71
N GLN A 58 7.02 -12.30 -17.11
CA GLN A 58 8.08 -13.11 -17.77
C GLN A 58 8.62 -12.53 -19.08
N GLY A 59 9.16 -11.31 -19.02
CA GLY A 59 9.79 -10.65 -20.18
C GLY A 59 8.80 -10.05 -21.18
N LYS A 60 7.51 -9.98 -20.87
CA LYS A 60 6.57 -9.16 -21.62
C LYS A 60 7.01 -7.70 -21.59
N LYS A 61 6.83 -7.04 -22.72
CA LYS A 61 7.04 -5.60 -22.85
C LYS A 61 5.69 -4.88 -22.73
N GLY A 62 5.70 -3.67 -22.20
CA GLY A 62 4.48 -2.87 -22.14
C GLY A 62 4.44 -1.95 -20.93
N THR A 63 3.25 -1.48 -20.62
CA THR A 63 3.03 -0.46 -19.61
C THR A 63 2.36 -1.05 -18.37
N ILE A 64 2.83 -0.65 -17.18
CA ILE A 64 2.16 -0.87 -15.90
C ILE A 64 1.64 0.47 -15.39
N LEU A 65 0.34 0.53 -15.05
CA LEU A 65 -0.28 1.70 -14.43
C LEU A 65 -0.25 1.56 -12.90
N ILE A 66 0.25 2.57 -12.20
CA ILE A 66 0.18 2.64 -10.73
C ILE A 66 -0.94 3.59 -10.31
N ALA A 67 -1.99 3.07 -9.66
CA ALA A 67 -2.98 3.89 -8.96
C ALA A 67 -2.35 4.46 -7.69
N GLU A 68 -1.91 5.72 -7.76
CA GLU A 68 -1.14 6.39 -6.71
C GLU A 68 -1.96 6.66 -5.46
N GLY A 69 -1.29 6.68 -4.32
CA GLY A 69 -1.86 7.18 -3.08
C GLY A 69 -1.80 8.70 -2.97
N ASP A 70 -2.01 9.22 -1.76
CA ASP A 70 -1.85 10.66 -1.49
C ASP A 70 -0.35 11.01 -1.51
N GLU A 71 0.05 11.95 -2.36
CA GLU A 71 1.44 12.40 -2.51
C GLU A 71 2.04 13.00 -1.23
N ARG A 72 1.17 13.49 -0.33
CA ARG A 72 1.57 14.02 0.98
C ARG A 72 1.82 12.92 2.02
N SER A 73 1.55 11.67 1.69
CA SER A 73 1.84 10.51 2.53
C SER A 73 3.20 9.92 2.15
N LEU A 74 4.15 9.94 3.08
CA LEU A 74 5.48 9.37 2.88
C LEU A 74 5.40 7.87 2.56
N SER A 75 4.51 7.14 3.23
CA SER A 75 4.27 5.71 2.99
C SER A 75 3.88 5.43 1.54
N HIS A 76 2.91 6.18 0.98
CA HIS A 76 2.48 5.98 -0.40
C HIS A 76 3.60 6.30 -1.40
N LYS A 77 4.35 7.39 -1.15
CA LYS A 77 5.47 7.78 -2.00
C LYS A 77 6.55 6.71 -2.03
N LEU A 78 7.00 6.24 -0.86
CA LEU A 78 8.03 5.20 -0.75
C LEU A 78 7.59 3.88 -1.43
N ASN A 79 6.31 3.55 -1.33
CA ASN A 79 5.75 2.36 -1.99
C ASN A 79 5.84 2.49 -3.52
N SER A 80 5.38 3.60 -4.08
CA SER A 80 5.45 3.86 -5.52
C SER A 80 6.90 3.93 -6.03
N GLU A 81 7.79 4.58 -5.28
CA GLU A 81 9.22 4.65 -5.60
C GLU A 81 9.85 3.26 -5.60
N GLY A 82 9.60 2.45 -4.58
CA GLY A 82 10.10 1.07 -4.50
C GLY A 82 9.65 0.22 -5.68
N PHE A 83 8.40 0.37 -6.11
CA PHE A 83 7.88 -0.32 -7.28
C PHE A 83 8.62 0.08 -8.57
N ARG A 84 8.78 1.38 -8.84
CA ARG A 84 9.47 1.87 -10.06
C ARG A 84 10.93 1.50 -10.07
N THR A 85 11.61 1.70 -8.96
CA THR A 85 13.05 1.43 -8.82
C THR A 85 13.39 -0.03 -9.13
N TYR A 86 12.49 -0.98 -8.76
CA TYR A 86 12.69 -2.39 -9.08
C TYR A 86 12.84 -2.63 -10.59
N PHE A 87 11.95 -2.07 -11.42
CA PHE A 87 12.02 -2.24 -12.88
C PHE A 87 13.22 -1.51 -13.50
N GLN A 88 13.57 -0.34 -12.98
CA GLN A 88 14.73 0.43 -13.43
C GLN A 88 16.05 -0.33 -13.16
N GLU A 89 16.24 -0.84 -11.94
CA GLU A 89 17.42 -1.60 -11.56
C GLU A 89 17.61 -2.89 -12.37
N LYS A 90 16.50 -3.52 -12.77
CA LYS A 90 16.51 -4.75 -13.57
C LYS A 90 16.63 -4.50 -15.07
N ASN A 91 16.65 -3.22 -15.52
CA ASN A 91 16.66 -2.84 -16.93
C ASN A 91 15.61 -3.57 -17.77
N LEU A 92 14.39 -3.71 -17.21
CA LEU A 92 13.27 -4.36 -17.88
C LEU A 92 12.60 -3.40 -18.85
N ASP A 93 12.16 -3.92 -19.99
CA ASP A 93 11.46 -3.15 -21.03
C ASP A 93 9.97 -2.95 -20.64
N ILE A 94 9.77 -2.35 -19.46
CA ILE A 94 8.47 -2.05 -18.87
C ILE A 94 8.42 -0.57 -18.54
N SER A 95 7.43 0.12 -19.10
CA SER A 95 7.09 1.49 -18.73
C SER A 95 6.20 1.50 -17.49
N VAL A 96 6.47 2.37 -16.52
CA VAL A 96 5.66 2.50 -15.31
C VAL A 96 5.07 3.90 -15.26
N ILE A 97 3.75 4.02 -15.44
CA ILE A 97 3.03 5.28 -15.49
C ILE A 97 2.19 5.46 -14.22
N SER A 98 2.29 6.64 -13.61
CA SER A 98 1.48 7.03 -12.46
C SER A 98 0.10 7.52 -12.88
N VAL A 99 -0.93 6.97 -12.25
CA VAL A 99 -2.29 7.49 -12.30
C VAL A 99 -2.53 8.28 -11.01
N PRO A 100 -2.59 9.62 -11.06
CA PRO A 100 -2.69 10.47 -9.87
C PRO A 100 -3.96 10.21 -9.06
N ASN A 101 -3.85 10.30 -7.74
CA ASN A 101 -4.98 10.21 -6.84
C ASN A 101 -5.73 11.54 -6.74
N LEU A 102 -7.01 11.54 -7.03
CA LEU A 102 -7.90 12.70 -6.98
C LEU A 102 -8.69 12.81 -5.66
N ASN A 103 -8.38 11.96 -4.67
CA ASN A 103 -9.04 11.91 -3.36
C ASN A 103 -10.58 11.70 -3.41
N ASN A 104 -11.08 11.19 -4.52
CA ASN A 104 -12.48 10.87 -4.75
C ASN A 104 -12.56 9.53 -5.50
N THR A 105 -13.36 8.59 -5.00
CA THR A 105 -13.44 7.21 -5.54
C THR A 105 -13.87 7.18 -7.00
N GLU A 106 -14.94 7.90 -7.33
CA GLU A 106 -15.45 7.96 -8.70
C GLU A 106 -14.48 8.67 -9.65
N ALA A 107 -13.90 9.79 -9.20
CA ALA A 107 -12.88 10.49 -9.99
C ALA A 107 -11.64 9.61 -10.25
N ASN A 108 -11.21 8.80 -9.27
CA ASN A 108 -10.10 7.85 -9.42
C ASN A 108 -10.45 6.73 -10.41
N ARG A 109 -11.69 6.23 -10.41
CA ARG A 109 -12.16 5.25 -11.38
C ARG A 109 -12.12 5.82 -12.80
N VAL A 110 -12.70 7.00 -13.00
CA VAL A 110 -12.71 7.69 -14.30
C VAL A 110 -11.29 7.99 -14.77
N GLN A 111 -10.42 8.43 -13.87
CA GLN A 111 -9.01 8.69 -14.18
C GLN A 111 -8.29 7.40 -14.63
N MET A 112 -8.44 6.30 -13.91
CA MET A 112 -7.85 5.01 -14.28
C MET A 112 -8.36 4.56 -15.66
N LEU A 113 -9.67 4.66 -15.92
CA LEU A 113 -10.27 4.31 -17.20
C LEU A 113 -9.72 5.15 -18.36
N LYS A 114 -9.48 6.45 -18.12
CA LYS A 114 -8.83 7.34 -19.09
C LYS A 114 -7.43 6.82 -19.45
N TYR A 115 -6.60 6.53 -18.44
CA TYR A 115 -5.23 6.03 -18.65
C TYR A 115 -5.20 4.66 -19.35
N LEU A 116 -6.16 3.76 -19.04
CA LEU A 116 -6.31 2.49 -19.76
C LEU A 116 -6.63 2.67 -21.24
N ARG A 117 -7.42 3.68 -21.60
CA ARG A 117 -7.76 4.00 -23.00
C ARG A 117 -6.63 4.65 -23.77
N GLU A 118 -5.85 5.49 -23.10
CA GLU A 118 -4.73 6.23 -23.69
C GLU A 118 -3.48 5.35 -23.89
N ASN A 119 -3.36 4.22 -23.15
CA ASN A 119 -2.23 3.30 -23.23
C ASN A 119 -2.71 1.90 -23.66
N THR A 120 -2.55 1.58 -24.93
CA THR A 120 -3.07 0.32 -25.51
C THR A 120 -2.24 -0.91 -25.14
N ASP A 121 -1.01 -0.71 -24.67
CA ASP A 121 -0.03 -1.73 -24.31
C ASP A 121 0.01 -2.03 -22.79
N VAL A 122 -1.04 -1.67 -22.03
CA VAL A 122 -1.11 -1.96 -20.60
C VAL A 122 -1.16 -3.46 -20.36
N ILE A 123 -0.17 -3.96 -19.59
CA ILE A 123 -0.02 -5.37 -19.19
C ILE A 123 -0.22 -5.59 -17.70
N GLY A 124 -0.18 -4.54 -16.90
CA GLY A 124 -0.35 -4.63 -15.44
C GLY A 124 -0.91 -3.35 -14.82
N THR A 125 -1.54 -3.52 -13.66
CA THR A 125 -1.97 -2.39 -12.81
C THR A 125 -1.64 -2.69 -11.35
N TYR A 126 -1.23 -1.67 -10.60
CA TYR A 126 -0.93 -1.77 -9.18
C TYR A 126 -1.58 -0.63 -8.39
N SER A 127 -2.27 -0.94 -7.31
CA SER A 127 -2.76 0.06 -6.36
C SER A 127 -1.83 0.16 -5.16
N THR A 128 -1.31 1.35 -4.85
CA THR A 128 -0.40 1.57 -3.71
C THR A 128 -1.13 1.73 -2.38
N ARG A 129 -2.48 1.87 -2.40
CA ARG A 129 -3.31 2.04 -1.21
C ARG A 129 -4.67 1.34 -1.36
N ALA A 130 -5.24 0.90 -0.22
CA ALA A 130 -6.51 0.20 -0.16
C ALA A 130 -7.66 0.93 -0.89
N ARG A 131 -7.81 2.24 -0.65
CA ARG A 131 -8.91 3.05 -1.22
C ARG A 131 -8.91 3.16 -2.74
N ASN A 132 -7.77 2.90 -3.40
CA ASN A 132 -7.68 2.96 -4.86
C ASN A 132 -7.80 1.58 -5.51
N THR A 133 -7.83 0.51 -4.71
CA THR A 133 -7.97 -0.86 -5.22
C THR A 133 -9.30 -1.06 -5.94
N ILE A 134 -10.43 -0.68 -5.33
CA ILE A 134 -11.73 -0.89 -5.96
C ILE A 134 -11.95 0.01 -7.18
N PRO A 135 -11.67 1.34 -7.16
CA PRO A 135 -11.75 2.16 -8.37
C PRO A 135 -10.92 1.63 -9.53
N MET A 136 -9.74 1.08 -9.25
CA MET A 136 -8.89 0.43 -10.26
C MET A 136 -9.58 -0.82 -10.85
N CYS A 137 -10.15 -1.69 -10.01
CA CYS A 137 -10.87 -2.89 -10.44
C CYS A 137 -12.09 -2.54 -11.30
N GLU A 138 -12.91 -1.58 -10.85
CA GLU A 138 -14.10 -1.13 -11.58
C GLU A 138 -13.74 -0.55 -12.95
N ALA A 139 -12.64 0.19 -13.05
CA ALA A 139 -12.14 0.69 -14.33
C ALA A 139 -11.71 -0.46 -15.25
N LEU A 140 -11.05 -1.50 -14.74
CA LEU A 140 -10.66 -2.69 -15.51
C LEU A 140 -11.87 -3.47 -16.01
N ILE A 141 -12.90 -3.65 -15.18
CA ILE A 141 -14.18 -4.30 -15.56
C ILE A 141 -14.84 -3.50 -16.67
N GLN A 142 -14.96 -2.18 -16.52
CA GLN A 142 -15.57 -1.30 -17.52
C GLN A 142 -14.78 -1.26 -18.83
N PHE A 143 -13.46 -1.48 -18.78
CA PHE A 143 -12.60 -1.55 -19.95
C PHE A 143 -12.59 -2.93 -20.61
N GLU A 144 -13.26 -3.92 -20.00
CA GLU A 144 -13.39 -5.31 -20.49
C GLU A 144 -12.06 -6.04 -20.75
N ARG A 145 -10.96 -5.59 -20.11
CA ARG A 145 -9.62 -6.17 -20.26
C ARG A 145 -9.01 -6.74 -18.96
N PHE A 146 -9.82 -6.95 -17.93
CA PHE A 146 -9.29 -7.45 -16.65
C PHE A 146 -8.70 -8.87 -16.74
N ASN A 147 -9.02 -9.65 -17.78
CA ASN A 147 -8.41 -10.95 -18.01
C ASN A 147 -6.98 -10.85 -18.56
N ASP A 148 -6.68 -9.83 -19.34
CA ASP A 148 -5.39 -9.64 -20.02
C ASP A 148 -4.38 -8.85 -19.18
N ILE A 149 -4.87 -8.10 -18.17
CA ILE A 149 -4.07 -7.21 -17.35
C ILE A 149 -3.83 -7.84 -15.97
N PHE A 150 -2.56 -7.94 -15.55
CA PHE A 150 -2.23 -8.44 -14.22
C PHE A 150 -2.43 -7.36 -13.16
N ALA A 151 -3.57 -7.41 -12.46
CA ALA A 151 -3.95 -6.42 -11.46
C ALA A 151 -3.55 -6.85 -10.05
N VAL A 152 -2.83 -5.98 -9.33
CA VAL A 152 -2.42 -6.17 -7.93
C VAL A 152 -3.05 -5.08 -7.06
N GLY A 153 -3.83 -5.50 -6.06
CA GLY A 153 -4.47 -4.62 -5.08
C GLY A 153 -3.62 -4.40 -3.83
N SER A 154 -4.02 -3.43 -3.00
CA SER A 154 -3.49 -3.20 -1.66
C SER A 154 -4.53 -3.49 -0.61
N ASP A 155 -4.12 -4.21 0.41
CA ASP A 155 -4.86 -4.62 1.60
C ASP A 155 -6.10 -5.50 1.34
N LEU A 156 -6.43 -6.32 2.32
CA LEU A 156 -7.55 -7.24 2.29
C LEU A 156 -8.74 -6.67 3.06
N PHE A 157 -9.88 -6.59 2.41
CA PHE A 157 -11.19 -6.19 2.95
C PHE A 157 -12.27 -6.84 2.07
N PRO A 158 -13.57 -6.87 2.48
CA PRO A 158 -14.58 -7.67 1.80
C PRO A 158 -14.65 -7.45 0.28
N GLU A 159 -14.61 -6.19 -0.17
CA GLU A 159 -14.72 -5.86 -1.59
C GLU A 159 -13.47 -6.29 -2.37
N SER A 160 -12.26 -6.13 -1.80
CA SER A 160 -11.04 -6.58 -2.47
C SER A 160 -10.93 -8.11 -2.51
N ALA A 161 -11.43 -8.79 -1.48
CA ALA A 161 -11.56 -10.24 -1.48
C ALA A 161 -12.49 -10.72 -2.60
N GLN A 162 -13.65 -10.06 -2.79
CA GLN A 162 -14.57 -10.38 -3.88
C GLN A 162 -13.91 -10.19 -5.24
N MET A 163 -13.19 -9.06 -5.46
CA MET A 163 -12.46 -8.81 -6.71
C MET A 163 -11.38 -9.87 -6.99
N LEU A 164 -10.79 -10.45 -5.94
CA LEU A 164 -9.83 -11.54 -6.07
C LEU A 164 -10.53 -12.86 -6.44
N TYR A 165 -11.69 -13.17 -5.83
CA TYR A 165 -12.51 -14.36 -6.18
C TYR A 165 -13.05 -14.27 -7.61
N ASP A 166 -13.48 -13.09 -8.04
CA ASP A 166 -13.98 -12.83 -9.41
C ASP A 166 -12.85 -12.80 -10.45
N GLY A 167 -11.60 -12.91 -10.02
CA GLY A 167 -10.43 -12.92 -10.89
C GLY A 167 -10.09 -11.57 -11.53
N VAL A 168 -10.70 -10.48 -11.09
CA VAL A 168 -10.31 -9.11 -11.48
C VAL A 168 -8.94 -8.78 -10.89
N LEU A 169 -8.79 -8.91 -9.58
CA LEU A 169 -7.47 -8.92 -8.94
C LEU A 169 -6.82 -10.30 -9.13
N LYS A 170 -5.53 -10.30 -9.39
CA LYS A 170 -4.71 -11.52 -9.45
C LYS A 170 -3.94 -11.74 -8.16
N ALA A 171 -3.68 -10.67 -7.41
CA ALA A 171 -3.03 -10.70 -6.11
C ALA A 171 -3.38 -9.47 -5.28
N ILE A 172 -3.18 -9.58 -3.98
CA ILE A 172 -3.28 -8.48 -3.02
C ILE A 172 -1.99 -8.42 -2.20
N VAL A 173 -1.40 -7.23 -2.09
CA VAL A 173 -0.32 -6.96 -1.14
C VAL A 173 -0.96 -6.61 0.20
N TYR A 174 -0.84 -7.52 1.16
CA TYR A 174 -1.42 -7.40 2.50
C TYR A 174 -0.40 -6.85 3.49
N LYS A 175 -0.68 -5.68 4.05
CA LYS A 175 0.20 -4.95 4.97
C LYS A 175 -0.14 -5.18 6.45
N ASN A 176 -0.91 -6.20 6.74
CA ASN A 176 -1.26 -6.72 8.05
C ASN A 176 -1.75 -5.66 9.06
N PRO A 177 -2.91 -5.01 8.81
CA PRO A 177 -3.44 -3.96 9.67
C PRO A 177 -3.73 -4.47 11.10
N TYR A 178 -4.13 -5.74 11.25
CA TYR A 178 -4.35 -6.35 12.55
C TYR A 178 -3.08 -6.35 13.41
N GLN A 179 -1.96 -6.85 12.86
CA GLN A 179 -0.69 -6.90 13.58
C GLN A 179 -0.19 -5.49 13.92
N LYS A 180 -0.40 -4.51 13.04
CA LYS A 180 -0.05 -3.11 13.32
C LYS A 180 -0.82 -2.57 14.53
N GLY A 181 -2.13 -2.76 14.56
CA GLY A 181 -2.97 -2.37 15.70
C GLY A 181 -2.59 -3.07 16.99
N TYR A 182 -2.43 -4.39 16.93
CA TYR A 182 -2.02 -5.21 18.09
C TYR A 182 -0.67 -4.76 18.66
N LEU A 183 0.35 -4.62 17.82
CA LEU A 183 1.69 -4.21 18.27
C LEU A 183 1.69 -2.78 18.80
N GLY A 184 0.92 -1.86 18.19
CA GLY A 184 0.78 -0.49 18.68
C GLY A 184 0.20 -0.43 20.08
N PHE A 185 -0.91 -1.13 20.30
CA PHE A 185 -1.52 -1.22 21.62
C PHE A 185 -0.61 -1.94 22.64
N LYS A 186 -0.05 -3.09 22.27
CA LYS A 186 0.85 -3.86 23.14
C LYS A 186 2.04 -3.02 23.58
N THR A 187 2.69 -2.32 22.66
CA THR A 187 3.86 -1.48 22.98
C THR A 187 3.51 -0.35 23.94
N LEU A 188 2.37 0.32 23.73
CA LEU A 188 1.88 1.34 24.66
C LEU A 188 1.55 0.76 26.03
N PHE A 189 0.90 -0.39 26.09
CA PHE A 189 0.58 -1.07 27.33
C PHE A 189 1.84 -1.47 28.13
N GLU A 190 2.81 -2.09 27.47
CA GLU A 190 4.08 -2.50 28.10
C GLU A 190 4.84 -1.29 28.64
N TYR A 191 4.87 -0.21 27.87
CA TYR A 191 5.50 1.03 28.31
C TYR A 191 4.78 1.70 29.50
N LEU A 192 3.47 1.87 29.43
CA LEU A 192 2.69 2.61 30.43
C LEU A 192 2.50 1.83 31.73
N ILE A 193 2.36 0.50 31.66
CA ILE A 193 2.03 -0.34 32.83
C ILE A 193 3.28 -0.98 33.42
N LYS A 194 4.24 -1.40 32.56
CA LYS A 194 5.43 -2.12 33.03
C LYS A 194 6.70 -1.27 33.03
N GLY A 195 6.67 -0.08 32.41
CA GLY A 195 7.85 0.77 32.22
C GLY A 195 8.82 0.26 31.13
N GLU A 196 8.40 -0.74 30.33
CA GLU A 196 9.25 -1.37 29.32
C GLU A 196 9.25 -0.55 28.03
N LYS A 197 10.39 0.02 27.67
CA LYS A 197 10.55 0.72 26.39
C LYS A 197 10.73 -0.29 25.25
N PRO A 198 10.18 0.00 24.04
CA PRO A 198 10.44 -0.82 22.86
C PRO A 198 11.94 -0.84 22.54
N LYS A 199 12.45 -2.00 22.12
CA LYS A 199 13.87 -2.17 21.73
C LYS A 199 14.26 -1.30 20.55
N ASN A 200 13.30 -1.08 19.63
CA ASN A 200 13.47 -0.25 18.43
C ASN A 200 12.31 0.72 18.33
N GLU A 201 12.59 1.95 17.93
CA GLU A 201 11.55 2.95 17.64
C GLU A 201 10.78 2.65 16.34
N ALA A 202 11.39 1.95 15.38
CA ALA A 202 10.74 1.47 14.18
C ALA A 202 10.47 -0.04 14.33
N ILE A 203 9.20 -0.42 14.36
CA ILE A 203 8.73 -1.81 14.48
C ILE A 203 8.13 -2.21 13.14
N SER A 204 8.83 -3.10 12.43
CA SER A 204 8.36 -3.57 11.12
C SER A 204 7.34 -4.69 11.26
N VAL A 205 6.29 -4.66 10.44
CA VAL A 205 5.32 -5.74 10.30
C VAL A 205 5.57 -6.51 9.01
N GLN A 206 5.19 -7.80 9.03
CA GLN A 206 5.34 -8.66 7.86
C GLN A 206 4.33 -8.30 6.77
N ILE A 207 4.80 -8.26 5.52
CA ILE A 207 3.99 -8.11 4.32
C ILE A 207 3.75 -9.51 3.74
N SER A 208 2.55 -9.75 3.23
CA SER A 208 2.19 -11.02 2.57
C SER A 208 1.55 -10.77 1.22
N ILE A 209 1.75 -11.70 0.28
CA ILE A 209 1.00 -11.75 -0.96
C ILE A 209 -0.17 -12.71 -0.78
N ILE A 210 -1.37 -12.19 -1.02
CA ILE A 210 -2.60 -12.99 -1.01
C ILE A 210 -3.00 -13.28 -2.45
N LEU A 211 -3.20 -14.56 -2.71
CA LEU A 211 -3.70 -15.12 -3.96
C LEU A 211 -5.03 -15.82 -3.68
N GLN A 212 -5.76 -16.19 -4.74
CA GLN A 212 -7.07 -16.83 -4.61
C GLN A 212 -7.06 -18.10 -3.73
N ASN A 213 -5.98 -18.89 -3.75
CA ASN A 213 -5.94 -20.13 -2.98
C ASN A 213 -5.52 -19.96 -1.51
N ASN A 214 -4.76 -18.90 -1.17
CA ASN A 214 -4.33 -18.70 0.21
C ASN A 214 -5.17 -17.68 0.99
N ILE A 215 -6.13 -17.00 0.35
CA ILE A 215 -7.02 -16.03 1.02
C ILE A 215 -7.80 -16.66 2.18
N GLN A 216 -8.07 -17.97 2.11
CA GLN A 216 -8.75 -18.70 3.18
C GLN A 216 -8.05 -18.62 4.53
N PHE A 217 -6.73 -18.41 4.56
CA PHE A 217 -5.95 -18.25 5.79
C PHE A 217 -6.04 -16.84 6.39
N PHE A 218 -6.70 -15.92 5.70
CA PHE A 218 -6.89 -14.52 6.10
C PHE A 218 -8.36 -14.16 6.35
N LYS A 219 -9.27 -15.15 6.36
CA LYS A 219 -10.73 -14.92 6.53
C LYS A 219 -11.11 -14.26 7.86
N GLU A 220 -10.29 -14.40 8.88
CA GLU A 220 -10.50 -13.74 10.18
C GLU A 220 -10.30 -12.22 10.12
N PHE A 221 -9.79 -11.70 9.00
CA PHE A 221 -9.45 -10.30 8.79
C PHE A 221 -10.33 -9.60 7.74
N ILE A 222 -11.40 -10.27 7.27
CA ILE A 222 -12.34 -9.76 6.25
C ILE A 222 -13.68 -9.39 6.89
#